data_d289b29540e0454af9d76b417b80b33b
#
_entry.id   d289b29540e0454af9d76b417b80b33b
#
_cell.length_a   1.000
_cell.length_b   1.000
_cell.length_c   1.000
_cell.angle_alpha   90.00
_cell.angle_beta   90.00
_cell.angle_gamma   90.00
#
_symmetry.space_group_name_H-M   'P 1'
#
loop_
_entity.id
_entity.type
_entity.pdbx_description
1 polymer ?
#
loop_
_entity_poly.entity_id
_entity_poly.type
_entity_poly.pdbx_seq_one_letter_code
_entity_poly.pdbx_strand_id
1 'polypeptide(L)'
;MSYLSIEGGAPLHGELTIQGSKNSVLPVLAATILARDVCRIENCPRLRDVDASVAILRHLGCRVRRDGTALEVDTAPMARCDIPDELMREMRSSIIFLGAILARQGEAVLSYPGGCELGPRPIDLHLAALRELGAEITERYGELRCKAKCLRGTDITLAIPSVGATENAILAACGAEGTSVIYNAAREPEIVDLQALLRSMGARVNGAGGSIITVEGGAVLHGCTHRVIGDRIATAAGIAASIWITGK
;
A
#
# COMPACT_ATOMS: atom_id res chain seq x y z
N MET A 1 2.01 -9.56 -32.70
CA MET A 1 2.29 -10.40 -31.50
C MET A 1 3.74 -10.17 -31.11
N SER A 2 4.00 -9.79 -29.88
CA SER A 2 5.36 -9.74 -29.32
C SER A 2 5.69 -11.11 -28.73
N TYR A 3 6.88 -11.63 -29.01
CA TYR A 3 7.38 -12.89 -28.46
C TYR A 3 8.73 -12.66 -27.79
N LEU A 4 9.04 -13.46 -26.80
CA LEU A 4 10.32 -13.49 -26.12
C LEU A 4 11.09 -14.71 -26.63
N SER A 5 12.29 -14.51 -27.19
CA SER A 5 13.20 -15.59 -27.56
C SER A 5 14.30 -15.68 -26.50
N ILE A 6 14.52 -16.88 -25.96
CA ILE A 6 15.53 -17.11 -24.92
C ILE A 6 16.48 -18.19 -25.42
N GLU A 7 17.77 -17.86 -25.50
CA GLU A 7 18.85 -18.79 -25.83
C GLU A 7 19.56 -19.13 -24.48
N GLY A 8 19.46 -20.37 -24.06
CA GLY A 8 20.04 -20.86 -22.81
C GLY A 8 21.43 -21.41 -22.98
N GLY A 9 22.07 -21.84 -21.86
CA GLY A 9 23.36 -22.56 -21.87
C GLY A 9 24.60 -21.71 -21.61
N ALA A 10 24.47 -20.39 -21.55
CA ALA A 10 25.59 -19.53 -21.16
C ALA A 10 25.73 -19.43 -19.62
N PRO A 11 26.96 -19.55 -19.05
CA PRO A 11 27.15 -19.31 -17.63
C PRO A 11 26.89 -17.83 -17.29
N LEU A 12 26.16 -17.57 -16.21
CA LEU A 12 25.92 -16.22 -15.73
C LEU A 12 27.01 -15.83 -14.71
N HIS A 13 27.61 -14.65 -14.92
CA HIS A 13 28.57 -14.03 -14.02
C HIS A 13 28.17 -12.57 -13.82
N GLY A 14 28.20 -12.08 -12.59
CA GLY A 14 27.93 -10.69 -12.30
C GLY A 14 27.27 -10.48 -10.93
N GLU A 15 26.95 -9.23 -10.64
CA GLU A 15 26.25 -8.80 -9.43
C GLU A 15 24.86 -8.27 -9.82
N LEU A 16 23.85 -8.65 -9.03
CA LEU A 16 22.49 -8.16 -9.18
C LEU A 16 22.11 -7.28 -7.99
N THR A 17 21.90 -5.99 -8.25
CA THR A 17 21.35 -5.09 -7.24
C THR A 17 19.83 -5.21 -7.24
N ILE A 18 19.26 -5.65 -6.12
CA ILE A 18 17.81 -5.78 -5.97
C ILE A 18 17.18 -4.40 -5.76
N GLN A 19 16.25 -4.07 -6.64
CA GLN A 19 15.44 -2.85 -6.53
C GLN A 19 14.47 -2.91 -5.35
N GLY A 20 13.87 -1.77 -5.00
CA GLY A 20 12.83 -1.71 -3.98
C GLY A 20 11.61 -2.57 -4.32
N SER A 21 10.98 -3.12 -3.29
CA SER A 21 9.80 -3.99 -3.42
C SER A 21 8.60 -3.22 -3.96
N LYS A 22 8.01 -3.73 -5.05
CA LYS A 22 6.74 -3.22 -5.58
C LYS A 22 5.64 -3.28 -4.52
N ASN A 23 5.50 -4.42 -3.88
CA ASN A 23 4.41 -4.65 -2.94
C ASN A 23 4.57 -3.86 -1.63
N SER A 24 5.79 -3.40 -1.33
CA SER A 24 6.03 -2.52 -0.18
C SER A 24 5.86 -1.04 -0.53
N VAL A 25 6.35 -0.59 -1.69
CA VAL A 25 6.30 0.83 -2.06
C VAL A 25 4.86 1.34 -2.23
N LEU A 26 3.91 0.49 -2.67
CA LEU A 26 2.53 0.92 -2.90
C LEU A 26 1.81 1.32 -1.60
N PRO A 27 1.76 0.49 -0.53
CA PRO A 27 1.19 0.91 0.74
C PRO A 27 1.99 2.02 1.42
N VAL A 28 3.32 2.07 1.24
CA VAL A 28 4.18 3.16 1.71
C VAL A 28 3.76 4.49 1.08
N LEU A 29 3.52 4.54 -0.24
CA LEU A 29 3.05 5.73 -0.93
C LEU A 29 1.63 6.14 -0.47
N ALA A 30 0.73 5.19 -0.28
CA ALA A 30 -0.60 5.46 0.27
C ALA A 30 -0.52 6.02 1.70
N ALA A 31 0.38 5.49 2.54
CA ALA A 31 0.58 5.95 3.92
C ALA A 31 1.06 7.41 4.01
N THR A 32 1.79 7.92 3.00
CA THR A 32 2.24 9.33 3.00
C THR A 32 1.09 10.32 3.14
N ILE A 33 -0.12 9.95 2.67
CA ILE A 33 -1.34 10.77 2.79
C ILE A 33 -1.60 11.18 4.24
N LEU A 34 -1.25 10.34 5.19
CA LEU A 34 -1.52 10.58 6.61
C LEU A 34 -0.63 11.66 7.24
N ALA A 35 0.53 11.97 6.64
CA ALA A 35 1.51 12.90 7.21
C ALA A 35 1.08 14.37 7.19
N ARG A 36 0.30 14.79 6.20
CA ARG A 36 0.02 16.23 5.91
C ARG A 36 1.29 17.08 5.74
N ASP A 37 2.37 16.48 5.29
CA ASP A 37 3.72 17.01 5.24
C ASP A 37 4.51 16.35 4.11
N VAL A 38 5.79 16.61 3.99
CA VAL A 38 6.69 16.06 2.99
C VAL A 38 7.29 14.73 3.48
N CYS A 39 7.07 13.66 2.72
CA CYS A 39 7.75 12.39 2.91
C CYS A 39 8.76 12.15 1.77
N ARG A 40 9.98 11.72 2.11
CA ARG A 40 10.98 11.26 1.15
C ARG A 40 11.03 9.73 1.18
N ILE A 41 10.61 9.10 0.10
CA ILE A 41 10.58 7.66 -0.04
C ILE A 41 11.72 7.24 -0.97
N GLU A 42 12.72 6.56 -0.42
CA GLU A 42 13.92 6.10 -1.13
C GLU A 42 13.75 4.67 -1.65
N ASN A 43 14.62 4.28 -2.59
CA ASN A 43 14.59 2.95 -3.22
C ASN A 43 13.26 2.64 -3.93
N CYS A 44 12.58 3.66 -4.47
CA CYS A 44 11.35 3.48 -5.25
C CYS A 44 11.67 2.94 -6.65
N PRO A 45 11.22 1.74 -6.99
CA PRO A 45 11.46 1.17 -8.32
C PRO A 45 10.72 1.96 -9.41
N ARG A 46 11.22 1.86 -10.65
CA ARG A 46 10.53 2.43 -11.82
C ARG A 46 9.60 1.38 -12.41
N LEU A 47 8.36 1.38 -11.95
CA LEU A 47 7.32 0.43 -12.34
C LEU A 47 6.02 1.17 -12.65
N ARG A 48 5.21 0.61 -13.56
CA ARG A 48 3.89 1.17 -13.92
C ARG A 48 2.99 1.39 -12.69
N ASP A 49 2.99 0.44 -11.75
CA ASP A 49 2.17 0.53 -10.53
C ASP A 49 2.62 1.72 -9.65
N VAL A 50 3.91 2.02 -9.61
CA VAL A 50 4.44 3.21 -8.91
C VAL A 50 4.02 4.49 -9.62
N ASP A 51 4.08 4.51 -10.95
CA ASP A 51 3.65 5.67 -11.74
C ASP A 51 2.13 5.91 -11.60
N ALA A 52 1.33 4.85 -11.57
CA ALA A 52 -0.11 4.91 -11.27
C ALA A 52 -0.37 5.45 -9.86
N SER A 53 0.37 5.00 -8.85
CA SER A 53 0.28 5.54 -7.47
C SER A 53 0.61 7.03 -7.43
N VAL A 54 1.64 7.47 -8.17
CA VAL A 54 2.00 8.89 -8.30
C VAL A 54 0.89 9.67 -8.98
N ALA A 55 0.25 9.11 -10.01
CA ALA A 55 -0.90 9.74 -10.69
C ALA A 55 -2.09 9.90 -9.73
N ILE A 56 -2.39 8.88 -8.90
CA ILE A 56 -3.42 8.96 -7.86
C ILE A 56 -3.08 10.07 -6.85
N LEU A 57 -1.87 10.10 -6.31
CA LEU A 57 -1.45 11.13 -5.35
C LEU A 57 -1.58 12.55 -5.95
N ARG A 58 -1.18 12.74 -7.21
CA ARG A 58 -1.34 14.02 -7.91
C ARG A 58 -2.80 14.38 -8.12
N HIS A 59 -3.65 13.42 -8.49
CA HIS A 59 -5.09 13.64 -8.62
C HIS A 59 -5.71 14.08 -7.29
N LEU A 60 -5.28 13.48 -6.17
CA LEU A 60 -5.73 13.87 -4.83
C LEU A 60 -5.26 15.29 -4.42
N GLY A 61 -4.35 15.91 -5.20
CA GLY A 61 -3.83 17.24 -4.95
C GLY A 61 -2.43 17.27 -4.33
N CYS A 62 -1.80 16.12 -4.14
CA CYS A 62 -0.44 16.04 -3.62
C CYS A 62 0.59 16.50 -4.68
N ARG A 63 1.72 17.03 -4.23
CA ARG A 63 2.86 17.32 -5.10
C ARG A 63 3.86 16.18 -5.02
N VAL A 64 4.19 15.59 -6.15
CA VAL A 64 5.14 14.47 -6.20
C VAL A 64 6.28 14.80 -7.16
N ARG A 65 7.51 14.72 -6.65
CA ARG A 65 8.76 14.91 -7.41
C ARG A 65 9.61 13.64 -7.31
N ARG A 66 10.15 13.21 -8.44
CA ARG A 66 11.12 12.11 -8.46
C ARG A 66 12.55 12.69 -8.46
N ASP A 67 13.39 12.12 -7.62
CA ASP A 67 14.82 12.41 -7.52
C ASP A 67 15.60 11.09 -7.56
N GLY A 68 16.10 10.72 -8.73
CA GLY A 68 16.72 9.42 -8.95
C GLY A 68 15.79 8.23 -8.66
N THR A 69 16.13 7.45 -7.63
CA THR A 69 15.30 6.36 -7.10
C THR A 69 14.43 6.79 -5.92
N ALA A 70 14.43 8.05 -5.54
CA ALA A 70 13.57 8.57 -4.49
C ALA A 70 12.34 9.29 -5.06
N LEU A 71 11.26 9.31 -4.28
CA LEU A 71 10.08 10.15 -4.47
C LEU A 71 9.92 11.07 -3.27
N GLU A 72 9.80 12.36 -3.52
CA GLU A 72 9.34 13.33 -2.53
C GLU A 72 7.85 13.56 -2.73
N VAL A 73 7.08 13.30 -1.69
CA VAL A 73 5.62 13.37 -1.69
C VAL A 73 5.19 14.40 -0.66
N ASP A 74 4.78 15.57 -1.14
CA ASP A 74 4.17 16.61 -0.31
C ASP A 74 2.66 16.43 -0.33
N THR A 75 2.10 16.02 0.79
CA THR A 75 0.67 15.75 0.93
C THR A 75 -0.09 16.90 1.62
N ALA A 76 0.59 17.98 2.04
CA ALA A 76 -0.07 19.12 2.67
C ALA A 76 -1.20 19.71 1.81
N PRO A 77 -1.03 19.88 0.46
CA PRO A 77 -2.05 20.48 -0.40
C PRO A 77 -3.18 19.53 -0.82
N MET A 78 -3.21 18.29 -0.32
CA MET A 78 -4.27 17.32 -0.67
C MET A 78 -5.66 17.88 -0.33
N ALA A 79 -6.56 17.92 -1.32
CA ALA A 79 -7.91 18.48 -1.19
C ALA A 79 -9.01 17.54 -1.69
N ARG A 80 -8.68 16.49 -2.44
CA ARG A 80 -9.64 15.56 -3.02
C ARG A 80 -9.71 14.25 -2.22
N CYS A 81 -10.86 13.58 -2.31
CA CYS A 81 -11.11 12.28 -1.67
C CYS A 81 -11.58 11.21 -2.67
N ASP A 82 -11.53 11.51 -3.98
CA ASP A 82 -11.99 10.62 -5.04
C ASP A 82 -10.82 10.09 -5.87
N ILE A 83 -10.95 8.85 -6.35
CA ILE A 83 -10.08 8.27 -7.37
C ILE A 83 -10.94 7.84 -8.55
N PRO A 84 -10.77 8.48 -9.74
CA PRO A 84 -11.59 8.19 -10.91
C PRO A 84 -11.30 6.81 -11.49
N ASP A 85 -12.23 6.28 -12.28
CA ASP A 85 -12.21 4.94 -12.84
C ASP A 85 -10.94 4.65 -13.66
N GLU A 86 -10.48 5.61 -14.44
CA GLU A 86 -9.26 5.47 -15.25
C GLU A 86 -8.05 5.12 -14.38
N LEU A 87 -7.86 5.84 -13.26
CA LEU A 87 -6.74 5.60 -12.33
C LEU A 87 -6.94 4.30 -11.52
N MET A 88 -8.18 3.96 -11.16
CA MET A 88 -8.47 2.69 -10.48
C MET A 88 -8.16 1.47 -11.34
N ARG A 89 -8.32 1.58 -12.67
CA ARG A 89 -8.05 0.49 -13.61
C ARG A 89 -6.57 0.32 -13.95
N GLU A 90 -5.76 1.38 -13.84
CA GLU A 90 -4.32 1.31 -14.13
C GLU A 90 -3.57 0.40 -13.16
N MET A 91 -4.04 0.31 -11.90
CA MET A 91 -3.40 -0.47 -10.85
C MET A 91 -4.43 -1.19 -10.00
N ARG A 92 -4.38 -2.53 -9.98
CA ARG A 92 -5.29 -3.35 -9.15
C ARG A 92 -5.21 -3.07 -7.65
N SER A 93 -4.02 -2.68 -7.18
CA SER A 93 -3.76 -2.36 -5.78
C SER A 93 -4.24 -0.96 -5.39
N SER A 94 -4.89 -0.21 -6.29
CA SER A 94 -5.38 1.15 -6.02
C SER A 94 -6.34 1.22 -4.82
N ILE A 95 -7.02 0.12 -4.50
CA ILE A 95 -7.87 0.00 -3.30
C ILE A 95 -7.10 0.26 -1.99
N ILE A 96 -5.76 0.14 -1.96
CA ILE A 96 -4.94 0.41 -0.77
C ILE A 96 -5.03 1.87 -0.32
N PHE A 97 -5.34 2.79 -1.22
CA PHE A 97 -5.52 4.21 -0.90
C PHE A 97 -6.77 4.49 -0.07
N LEU A 98 -7.77 3.58 -0.08
CA LEU A 98 -9.07 3.78 0.54
C LEU A 98 -8.96 4.11 2.03
N GLY A 99 -8.21 3.29 2.80
CA GLY A 99 -8.05 3.48 4.25
C GLY A 99 -7.37 4.80 4.59
N ALA A 100 -6.32 5.16 3.84
CA ALA A 100 -5.58 6.41 4.06
C ALA A 100 -6.42 7.66 3.72
N ILE A 101 -7.17 7.63 2.60
CA ILE A 101 -8.06 8.74 2.21
C ILE A 101 -9.17 8.92 3.24
N LEU A 102 -9.82 7.82 3.64
CA LEU A 102 -10.88 7.84 4.63
C LEU A 102 -10.41 8.38 5.98
N ALA A 103 -9.23 7.92 6.45
CA ALA A 103 -8.63 8.38 7.70
C ALA A 103 -8.31 9.88 7.69
N ARG A 104 -7.89 10.41 6.54
CA ARG A 104 -7.50 11.82 6.40
C ARG A 104 -8.67 12.76 6.15
N GLN A 105 -9.62 12.36 5.29
CA GLN A 105 -10.68 13.23 4.76
C GLN A 105 -12.06 12.94 5.38
N GLY A 106 -12.23 11.78 6.05
CA GLY A 106 -13.53 11.33 6.53
C GLY A 106 -14.46 10.84 5.43
N GLU A 107 -14.07 10.97 4.17
CA GLU A 107 -14.79 10.47 3.00
C GLU A 107 -13.80 9.97 1.95
N ALA A 108 -14.13 8.87 1.27
CA ALA A 108 -13.42 8.37 0.11
C ALA A 108 -14.41 7.88 -0.95
N VAL A 109 -14.16 8.23 -2.22
CA VAL A 109 -14.99 7.83 -3.35
C VAL A 109 -14.10 7.17 -4.39
N LEU A 110 -14.36 5.90 -4.68
CA LEU A 110 -13.55 5.12 -5.62
C LEU A 110 -14.47 4.35 -6.57
N SER A 111 -14.03 4.18 -7.82
CA SER A 111 -14.62 3.17 -8.68
C SER A 111 -14.17 1.77 -8.24
N TYR A 112 -14.95 0.73 -8.55
CA TYR A 112 -14.51 -0.64 -8.32
C TYR A 112 -13.18 -0.89 -9.06
N PRO A 113 -12.17 -1.49 -8.40
CA PRO A 113 -10.93 -1.82 -9.08
C PRO A 113 -11.22 -2.77 -10.24
N GLY A 114 -10.69 -2.46 -11.42
CA GLY A 114 -10.91 -3.22 -12.63
C GLY A 114 -10.56 -4.71 -12.46
N GLY A 115 -11.30 -5.57 -13.13
CA GLY A 115 -10.99 -7.01 -13.21
C GLY A 115 -9.61 -7.25 -13.84
N CYS A 116 -8.98 -8.36 -13.48
CA CYS A 116 -7.78 -8.83 -14.16
C CYS A 116 -8.11 -10.06 -14.99
N GLU A 117 -7.32 -10.34 -16.01
CA GLU A 117 -7.36 -11.60 -16.78
C GLU A 117 -7.28 -12.86 -15.90
N LEU A 118 -6.74 -12.74 -14.67
CA LEU A 118 -6.66 -13.79 -13.66
C LEU A 118 -7.90 -13.93 -12.77
N GLY A 119 -8.99 -13.18 -13.04
CA GLY A 119 -10.26 -13.25 -12.33
C GLY A 119 -10.53 -12.13 -11.33
N PRO A 120 -11.75 -12.07 -10.75
CA PRO A 120 -12.13 -11.07 -9.77
C PRO A 120 -11.32 -11.24 -8.49
N ARG A 121 -10.83 -10.13 -7.93
CA ARG A 121 -10.31 -10.11 -6.55
C ARG A 121 -11.32 -9.39 -5.67
N PRO A 122 -11.97 -10.11 -4.78
CA PRO A 122 -12.92 -9.51 -3.87
C PRO A 122 -12.22 -8.48 -2.97
N ILE A 123 -12.87 -7.33 -2.76
CA ILE A 123 -12.41 -6.27 -1.85
C ILE A 123 -13.18 -6.32 -0.52
N ASP A 124 -14.00 -7.34 -0.33
CA ASP A 124 -14.87 -7.56 0.82
C ASP A 124 -14.14 -7.49 2.15
N LEU A 125 -12.92 -8.05 2.24
CA LEU A 125 -12.11 -8.00 3.46
C LEU A 125 -11.67 -6.56 3.80
N HIS A 126 -11.36 -5.75 2.78
CA HIS A 126 -11.04 -4.32 2.97
C HIS A 126 -12.25 -3.58 3.53
N LEU A 127 -13.42 -3.79 2.91
CA LEU A 127 -14.65 -3.11 3.30
C LEU A 127 -15.13 -3.57 4.67
N ALA A 128 -15.00 -4.87 5.00
CA ALA A 128 -15.34 -5.40 6.31
C ALA A 128 -14.50 -4.73 7.40
N ALA A 129 -13.17 -4.66 7.24
CA ALA A 129 -12.29 -4.00 8.19
C ALA A 129 -12.63 -2.51 8.41
N LEU A 130 -12.98 -1.79 7.34
CA LEU A 130 -13.36 -0.38 7.45
C LEU A 130 -14.73 -0.20 8.12
N ARG A 131 -15.70 -1.12 7.91
CA ARG A 131 -16.99 -1.12 8.61
C ARG A 131 -16.82 -1.32 10.12
N GLU A 132 -15.93 -2.22 10.54
CA GLU A 132 -15.61 -2.40 11.97
C GLU A 132 -15.08 -1.11 12.59
N LEU A 133 -14.28 -0.32 11.86
CA LEU A 133 -13.82 1.00 12.31
C LEU A 133 -14.92 2.08 12.29
N GLY A 134 -16.15 1.74 11.86
CA GLY A 134 -17.30 2.65 11.85
C GLY A 134 -17.52 3.38 10.52
N ALA A 135 -16.93 2.92 9.41
CA ALA A 135 -17.20 3.49 8.11
C ALA A 135 -18.57 3.06 7.57
N GLU A 136 -19.36 4.01 7.10
CA GLU A 136 -20.56 3.79 6.30
C GLU A 136 -20.15 3.62 4.85
N ILE A 137 -20.47 2.46 4.26
CA ILE A 137 -20.05 2.10 2.90
C ILE A 137 -21.28 1.85 2.05
N THR A 138 -21.39 2.61 0.95
CA THR A 138 -22.46 2.47 -0.04
C THR A 138 -21.85 2.18 -1.41
N GLU A 139 -22.51 1.30 -2.15
CA GLU A 139 -22.12 0.88 -3.49
C GLU A 139 -23.25 1.20 -4.46
N ARG A 140 -22.99 2.06 -5.44
CA ARG A 140 -23.97 2.42 -6.47
C ARG A 140 -23.28 2.62 -7.81
N TYR A 141 -23.82 2.01 -8.86
CA TYR A 141 -23.37 2.20 -10.25
C TYR A 141 -21.87 1.99 -10.48
N GLY A 142 -21.25 1.05 -9.75
CA GLY A 142 -19.82 0.80 -9.82
C GLY A 142 -18.95 1.80 -9.04
N GLU A 143 -19.56 2.72 -8.30
CA GLU A 143 -18.89 3.63 -7.38
C GLU A 143 -19.00 3.09 -5.94
N LEU A 144 -17.89 3.08 -5.25
CA LEU A 144 -17.77 2.78 -3.83
C LEU A 144 -17.57 4.11 -3.08
N ARG A 145 -18.52 4.43 -2.20
CA ARG A 145 -18.44 5.61 -1.34
C ARG A 145 -18.37 5.20 0.11
N CYS A 146 -17.27 5.58 0.76
CA CYS A 146 -17.01 5.33 2.17
C CYS A 146 -17.03 6.65 2.93
N LYS A 147 -17.75 6.72 4.03
CA LYS A 147 -17.84 7.90 4.91
C LYS A 147 -17.68 7.50 6.36
N ALA A 148 -16.96 8.31 7.13
CA ALA A 148 -16.88 8.19 8.58
C ALA A 148 -16.83 9.60 9.19
N LYS A 149 -17.76 9.91 10.10
CA LYS A 149 -17.64 11.14 10.90
C LYS A 149 -16.43 11.08 11.81
N CYS A 150 -16.16 9.91 12.35
CA CYS A 150 -15.01 9.58 13.17
C CYS A 150 -14.79 8.08 13.08
N LEU A 151 -13.60 7.66 12.68
CA LEU A 151 -13.19 6.26 12.79
C LEU A 151 -12.90 5.96 14.26
N ARG A 152 -13.27 4.78 14.74
CA ARG A 152 -13.08 4.35 16.14
C ARG A 152 -12.29 3.07 16.21
N GLY A 153 -11.31 3.05 17.11
CA GLY A 153 -10.54 1.87 17.42
C GLY A 153 -11.43 0.71 17.88
N THR A 154 -11.16 -0.47 17.35
CA THR A 154 -11.93 -1.70 17.57
C THR A 154 -11.12 -2.93 17.31
N ASP A 155 -11.64 -4.09 17.67
CA ASP A 155 -11.09 -5.39 17.29
C ASP A 155 -11.56 -5.76 15.88
N ILE A 156 -10.60 -6.00 14.99
CA ILE A 156 -10.83 -6.37 13.58
C ILE A 156 -10.31 -7.77 13.36
N THR A 157 -11.16 -8.71 12.95
CA THR A 157 -10.74 -10.06 12.61
C THR A 157 -10.85 -10.30 11.11
N LEU A 158 -9.70 -10.51 10.44
CA LEU A 158 -9.68 -10.85 9.02
C LEU A 158 -10.00 -12.35 8.84
N ALA A 159 -10.97 -12.68 7.97
CA ALA A 159 -11.35 -14.07 7.72
C ALA A 159 -10.19 -14.91 7.16
N ILE A 160 -9.31 -14.28 6.36
CA ILE A 160 -8.04 -14.84 5.91
C ILE A 160 -6.96 -13.78 6.03
N PRO A 161 -5.66 -14.17 6.17
CA PRO A 161 -4.56 -13.19 6.22
C PRO A 161 -4.34 -12.56 4.84
N SER A 162 -5.05 -11.46 4.59
CA SER A 162 -4.94 -10.68 3.36
C SER A 162 -3.98 -9.50 3.55
N VAL A 163 -2.93 -9.43 2.73
CA VAL A 163 -1.94 -8.32 2.77
C VAL A 163 -2.64 -6.98 2.59
N GLY A 164 -3.37 -6.79 1.50
CA GLY A 164 -4.00 -5.51 1.20
C GLY A 164 -5.07 -5.10 2.23
N ALA A 165 -5.87 -6.05 2.76
CA ALA A 165 -6.84 -5.73 3.80
C ALA A 165 -6.15 -5.36 5.12
N THR A 166 -5.05 -6.03 5.48
CA THR A 166 -4.22 -5.68 6.64
C THR A 166 -3.66 -4.26 6.50
N GLU A 167 -3.11 -3.92 5.35
CA GLU A 167 -2.56 -2.59 5.05
C GLU A 167 -3.63 -1.50 5.17
N ASN A 168 -4.80 -1.71 4.53
CA ASN A 168 -5.92 -0.76 4.63
C ASN A 168 -6.44 -0.59 6.06
N ALA A 169 -6.55 -1.68 6.81
CA ALA A 169 -6.97 -1.64 8.21
C ALA A 169 -5.97 -0.82 9.06
N ILE A 170 -4.66 -1.05 8.88
CA ILE A 170 -3.61 -0.29 9.59
C ILE A 170 -3.71 1.20 9.24
N LEU A 171 -3.81 1.54 7.94
CA LEU A 171 -3.85 2.94 7.48
C LEU A 171 -5.10 3.67 8.03
N ALA A 172 -6.26 3.02 8.00
CA ALA A 172 -7.48 3.60 8.54
C ALA A 172 -7.42 3.73 10.07
N ALA A 173 -6.90 2.71 10.77
CA ALA A 173 -6.76 2.70 12.22
C ALA A 173 -5.82 3.79 12.74
N CYS A 174 -4.80 4.21 11.96
CA CYS A 174 -3.94 5.34 12.33
C CYS A 174 -4.73 6.65 12.50
N GLY A 175 -5.82 6.84 11.77
CA GLY A 175 -6.71 8.00 11.90
C GLY A 175 -7.91 7.79 12.84
N ALA A 176 -8.05 6.62 13.45
CA ALA A 176 -9.16 6.31 14.34
C ALA A 176 -8.94 6.87 15.76
N GLU A 177 -10.00 7.15 16.48
CA GLU A 177 -9.93 7.46 17.92
C GLU A 177 -9.82 6.16 18.73
N GLY A 178 -8.79 6.05 19.57
CA GLY A 178 -8.56 4.88 20.43
C GLY A 178 -7.65 3.83 19.79
N THR A 179 -7.72 2.61 20.31
CA THR A 179 -6.84 1.50 19.93
C THR A 179 -7.61 0.50 19.08
N SER A 180 -6.98 0.06 17.96
CA SER A 180 -7.47 -1.04 17.14
C SER A 180 -6.56 -2.25 17.31
N VAL A 181 -7.14 -3.46 17.33
CA VAL A 181 -6.39 -4.73 17.29
C VAL A 181 -6.82 -5.50 16.06
N ILE A 182 -5.88 -5.78 15.17
CA ILE A 182 -6.13 -6.52 13.94
C ILE A 182 -5.67 -7.96 14.14
N TYR A 183 -6.62 -8.90 14.19
CA TYR A 183 -6.38 -10.34 14.31
C TYR A 183 -6.31 -10.99 12.94
N ASN A 184 -5.56 -12.07 12.86
CA ASN A 184 -5.29 -12.83 11.64
C ASN A 184 -4.69 -11.94 10.53
N ALA A 185 -3.86 -10.97 10.94
CA ALA A 185 -3.14 -10.08 10.04
C ALA A 185 -2.15 -10.84 9.15
N ALA A 186 -1.89 -10.31 7.97
CA ALA A 186 -0.82 -10.76 7.09
C ALA A 186 0.55 -10.53 7.75
N ARG A 187 1.52 -11.42 7.47
CA ARG A 187 2.83 -11.44 8.16
C ARG A 187 3.99 -11.09 7.25
N GLU A 188 3.71 -10.74 6.01
CA GLU A 188 4.68 -10.46 4.97
C GLU A 188 5.61 -9.30 5.38
N PRO A 189 6.87 -9.31 4.93
CA PRO A 189 7.84 -8.25 5.20
C PRO A 189 7.35 -6.85 4.80
N GLU A 190 6.47 -6.76 3.82
CA GLU A 190 5.85 -5.52 3.35
C GLU A 190 4.99 -4.85 4.44
N ILE A 191 4.34 -5.65 5.30
CA ILE A 191 3.59 -5.13 6.47
C ILE A 191 4.56 -4.59 7.54
N VAL A 192 5.71 -5.26 7.72
CA VAL A 192 6.76 -4.78 8.63
C VAL A 192 7.35 -3.46 8.15
N ASP A 193 7.56 -3.32 6.84
CA ASP A 193 8.06 -2.10 6.21
C ASP A 193 7.06 -0.94 6.35
N LEU A 194 5.77 -1.21 6.12
CA LEU A 194 4.70 -0.23 6.35
C LEU A 194 4.67 0.23 7.83
N GLN A 195 4.78 -0.70 8.78
CA GLN A 195 4.87 -0.34 10.21
C GLN A 195 6.09 0.54 10.49
N ALA A 196 7.25 0.23 9.90
CA ALA A 196 8.47 1.01 10.09
C ALA A 196 8.30 2.45 9.58
N LEU A 197 7.72 2.63 8.39
CA LEU A 197 7.37 3.96 7.87
C LEU A 197 6.42 4.69 8.83
N LEU A 198 5.28 4.08 9.19
CA LEU A 198 4.27 4.71 10.05
C LEU A 198 4.86 5.13 11.40
N ARG A 199 5.73 4.32 11.99
CA ARG A 199 6.45 4.67 13.22
C ARG A 199 7.37 5.87 13.02
N SER A 200 8.08 5.94 11.88
CA SER A 200 8.94 7.10 11.58
C SER A 200 8.12 8.37 11.32
N MET A 201 6.85 8.25 10.98
CA MET A 201 5.88 9.35 10.90
C MET A 201 5.26 9.73 12.25
N GLY A 202 5.54 8.98 13.32
CA GLY A 202 5.00 9.22 14.66
C GLY A 202 3.78 8.36 15.03
N ALA A 203 3.37 7.40 14.18
CA ALA A 203 2.29 6.48 14.51
C ALA A 203 2.73 5.42 15.54
N ARG A 204 1.76 4.91 16.31
CA ARG A 204 1.96 3.84 17.27
C ARG A 204 1.38 2.53 16.75
N VAL A 205 2.17 1.83 15.93
CA VAL A 205 1.81 0.54 15.31
C VAL A 205 2.77 -0.53 15.80
N ASN A 206 2.27 -1.68 16.26
CA ASN A 206 3.04 -2.78 16.82
C ASN A 206 2.51 -4.13 16.35
N GLY A 207 3.39 -5.13 16.24
CA GLY A 207 3.02 -6.51 15.97
C GLY A 207 3.13 -6.95 14.52
N ALA A 208 3.53 -6.08 13.58
CA ALA A 208 3.77 -6.48 12.17
C ALA A 208 4.80 -7.61 12.08
N GLY A 209 4.56 -8.57 11.17
CA GLY A 209 5.28 -9.84 11.10
C GLY A 209 4.65 -10.96 11.94
N GLY A 210 3.80 -10.61 12.91
CA GLY A 210 2.92 -11.52 13.64
C GLY A 210 1.50 -11.55 13.07
N SER A 211 0.63 -12.35 13.69
CA SER A 211 -0.79 -12.45 13.30
C SER A 211 -1.69 -11.44 14.02
N ILE A 212 -1.16 -10.66 14.93
CA ILE A 212 -1.89 -9.67 15.70
C ILE A 212 -1.13 -8.35 15.59
N ILE A 213 -1.81 -7.30 15.11
CA ILE A 213 -1.25 -5.96 14.99
C ILE A 213 -2.11 -5.00 15.81
N THR A 214 -1.45 -4.18 16.64
CA THR A 214 -2.10 -3.14 17.44
C THR A 214 -1.76 -1.77 16.88
N VAL A 215 -2.76 -0.92 16.73
CA VAL A 215 -2.64 0.46 16.26
C VAL A 215 -3.30 1.38 17.27
N GLU A 216 -2.53 2.27 17.91
CA GLU A 216 -3.06 3.37 18.69
C GLU A 216 -3.25 4.58 17.76
N GLY A 217 -4.49 4.86 17.42
CA GLY A 217 -4.85 5.91 16.48
C GLY A 217 -4.85 7.31 17.08
N GLY A 218 -5.17 8.31 16.24
CA GLY A 218 -5.30 9.71 16.67
C GLY A 218 -3.98 10.48 16.85
N ALA A 219 -2.83 9.86 16.56
CA ALA A 219 -1.55 10.58 16.58
C ALA A 219 -1.47 11.58 15.41
N VAL A 220 -0.88 12.74 15.67
CA VAL A 220 -0.53 13.69 14.60
C VAL A 220 0.72 13.17 13.89
N LEU A 221 0.56 12.77 12.64
CA LEU A 221 1.65 12.24 11.85
C LEU A 221 2.37 13.33 11.07
N HIS A 222 3.69 13.20 10.93
CA HIS A 222 4.57 14.15 10.25
C HIS A 222 5.35 13.50 9.10
N GLY A 223 6.00 14.32 8.28
CA GLY A 223 6.87 13.86 7.21
C GLY A 223 8.10 13.10 7.74
N CYS A 224 8.60 12.20 6.91
CA CYS A 224 9.80 11.40 7.24
C CYS A 224 10.60 11.05 5.98
N THR A 225 11.79 10.50 6.20
CA THR A 225 12.53 9.78 5.16
C THR A 225 12.46 8.28 5.45
N HIS A 226 12.06 7.51 4.45
CA HIS A 226 11.95 6.06 4.55
C HIS A 226 12.55 5.39 3.33
N ARG A 227 13.30 4.31 3.55
CA ARG A 227 13.87 3.49 2.48
C ARG A 227 13.09 2.19 2.36
N VAL A 228 12.42 1.99 1.22
CA VAL A 228 11.66 0.77 0.91
C VAL A 228 12.58 -0.45 0.89
N ILE A 229 12.13 -1.55 1.48
CA ILE A 229 12.86 -2.83 1.49
C ILE A 229 13.10 -3.36 0.07
N GLY A 230 14.10 -4.22 -0.09
CA GLY A 230 14.39 -4.91 -1.35
C GLY A 230 13.25 -5.87 -1.75
N ASP A 231 13.06 -6.05 -3.06
CA ASP A 231 12.02 -6.95 -3.58
C ASP A 231 12.42 -8.42 -3.38
N ARG A 232 11.77 -9.09 -2.43
CA ARG A 232 12.01 -10.51 -2.12
C ARG A 232 11.64 -11.44 -3.29
N ILE A 233 10.70 -11.04 -4.13
CA ILE A 233 10.27 -11.85 -5.30
C ILE A 233 11.37 -11.78 -6.37
N ALA A 234 11.90 -10.59 -6.66
CA ALA A 234 13.03 -10.41 -7.55
C ALA A 234 14.29 -11.11 -7.00
N THR A 235 14.52 -11.04 -5.68
CA THR A 235 15.62 -11.77 -5.01
C THR A 235 15.50 -13.27 -5.22
N ALA A 236 14.31 -13.85 -5.00
CA ALA A 236 14.08 -15.28 -5.19
C ALA A 236 14.32 -15.71 -6.63
N ALA A 237 13.88 -14.91 -7.62
CA ALA A 237 14.15 -15.18 -9.04
C ALA A 237 15.66 -15.15 -9.36
N GLY A 238 16.41 -14.18 -8.80
CA GLY A 238 17.86 -14.09 -8.95
C GLY A 238 18.60 -15.29 -8.34
N ILE A 239 18.21 -15.73 -7.15
CA ILE A 239 18.73 -16.92 -6.49
C ILE A 239 18.41 -18.18 -7.31
N ALA A 240 17.17 -18.34 -7.77
CA ALA A 240 16.77 -19.48 -8.59
C ALA A 240 17.61 -19.56 -9.87
N ALA A 241 17.83 -18.44 -10.56
CA ALA A 241 18.70 -18.39 -11.74
C ALA A 241 20.15 -18.82 -11.40
N SER A 242 20.71 -18.42 -10.28
CA SER A 242 22.07 -18.79 -9.88
C SER A 242 22.23 -20.27 -9.53
N ILE A 243 21.21 -20.89 -8.91
CA ILE A 243 21.23 -22.31 -8.51
C ILE A 243 21.15 -23.24 -9.74
N TRP A 244 20.35 -22.92 -10.74
CA TRP A 244 20.25 -23.74 -11.97
C TRP A 244 21.54 -23.85 -12.76
N ILE A 245 22.43 -22.89 -12.63
CA ILE A 245 23.69 -22.80 -13.40
C ILE A 245 24.82 -23.56 -12.70
N THR A 246 24.75 -23.74 -11.39
CA THR A 246 25.76 -24.45 -10.58
C THR A 246 25.40 -25.91 -10.30
N GLY A 247 24.20 -26.34 -10.66
CA GLY A 247 23.73 -27.73 -10.48
C GLY A 247 24.44 -28.71 -11.45
N LYS A 248 25.52 -29.33 -10.99
CA LYS A 248 26.00 -30.63 -11.46
C LYS A 248 25.40 -31.71 -10.58
#